data_6965a212c2650159f9606a7b3244d0b7
#
_entry.id   6965a212c2650159f9606a7b3244d0b7
#
_cell.length_a   1.000
_cell.length_b   1.000
_cell.length_c   1.000
_cell.angle_alpha   90.00
_cell.angle_beta   90.00
_cell.angle_gamma   90.00
#
_symmetry.space_group_name_H-M   'P 1'
#
loop_
_entity.id
_entity.type
_entity.pdbx_description
1 polymer ?
#
loop_
_entity_poly.entity_id
_entity_poly.type
_entity_poly.pdbx_seq_one_letter_code
_entity_poly.pdbx_strand_id
1 'polypeptide(L)'
;MELGRAAFTPITDREAAKRFFASSVGRIEVETHSYCNRRCSYCPNVVGDRLGENVRMEEPVWRLVLDNLAEIGYSRNFVMNSYNEPLADRAILDRIREARAAMPKARLMIYTNGDYLDPDYIEALAEAGLNYMHISIHMRKDDRYSDIYAINRMLEISVRAGIAARIKTVRSNEYIIAAMPHSRIEIETRAINFMRNGTDRGGLLPDITPAAKRTAPCFFPFAHFIIGFSGNIVPCCHIRSDRPEHEEYLIGNLTEYGSIFQAFASQRAVEWRRELVSTQEKKKPCDTCTAAFLQGPQAAAAFDQAWRAHVLPTSAPAPALVK
;
A
#
# COMPACT_ATOMS: atom_id res chain seq x y z
N MET A 1 8.53 4.45 16.67
CA MET A 1 7.50 3.41 16.87
C MET A 1 8.04 2.41 17.90
N GLU A 2 7.47 2.39 19.09
CA GLU A 2 7.82 1.36 20.08
C GLU A 2 7.13 0.07 19.69
N LEU A 3 7.89 -0.90 19.18
CA LEU A 3 7.42 -2.26 18.96
C LEU A 3 7.38 -2.99 20.30
N GLY A 4 6.35 -2.72 21.06
CA GLY A 4 6.14 -3.41 22.32
C GLY A 4 5.66 -4.85 22.17
N ARG A 5 5.50 -5.55 23.28
CA ARG A 5 4.97 -6.94 23.36
C ARG A 5 3.66 -7.12 22.56
N ALA A 6 2.86 -6.07 22.45
CA ALA A 6 1.60 -6.04 21.69
C ALA A 6 1.75 -6.41 20.20
N ALA A 7 2.90 -6.14 19.58
CA ALA A 7 3.14 -6.49 18.18
C ALA A 7 3.29 -8.00 17.95
N PHE A 8 3.65 -8.75 19.01
CA PHE A 8 4.01 -10.17 18.95
C PHE A 8 3.10 -11.08 19.77
N THR A 9 2.01 -10.54 20.32
CA THR A 9 1.02 -11.29 21.09
C THR A 9 -0.37 -10.92 20.60
N PRO A 10 -1.25 -11.88 20.31
CA PRO A 10 -2.63 -11.56 19.94
C PRO A 10 -3.34 -10.81 21.07
N ILE A 11 -4.18 -9.85 20.71
CA ILE A 11 -4.95 -9.05 21.66
C ILE A 11 -6.43 -9.26 21.38
N THR A 12 -7.14 -9.88 22.32
CA THR A 12 -8.59 -10.14 22.24
C THR A 12 -9.43 -9.01 22.80
N ASP A 13 -8.89 -8.26 23.78
CA ASP A 13 -9.55 -7.06 24.30
C ASP A 13 -9.58 -5.95 23.25
N ARG A 14 -10.78 -5.48 22.90
CA ARG A 14 -10.99 -4.51 21.81
C ARG A 14 -10.31 -3.16 22.12
N GLU A 15 -10.36 -2.69 23.35
CA GLU A 15 -9.79 -1.40 23.73
C GLU A 15 -8.26 -1.45 23.71
N ALA A 16 -7.65 -2.55 24.11
CA ALA A 16 -6.21 -2.76 23.99
C ALA A 16 -5.79 -2.88 22.52
N ALA A 17 -6.54 -3.60 21.68
CA ALA A 17 -6.30 -3.70 20.24
C ALA A 17 -6.43 -2.33 19.55
N LYS A 18 -7.42 -1.52 19.94
CA LYS A 18 -7.61 -0.14 19.46
C LYS A 18 -6.41 0.74 19.77
N ARG A 19 -5.93 0.74 21.02
CA ARG A 19 -4.73 1.51 21.41
C ARG A 19 -3.49 1.06 20.64
N PHE A 20 -3.32 -0.24 20.46
CA PHE A 20 -2.20 -0.79 19.68
C PHE A 20 -2.28 -0.37 18.21
N PHE A 21 -3.45 -0.47 17.58
CA PHE A 21 -3.67 0.00 16.22
C PHE A 21 -3.36 1.49 16.06
N ALA A 22 -3.95 2.32 16.91
CA ALA A 22 -3.79 3.78 16.86
C ALA A 22 -2.32 4.23 17.03
N SER A 23 -1.53 3.53 17.84
CA SER A 23 -0.11 3.83 18.03
C SER A 23 0.77 3.36 16.88
N SER A 24 0.40 2.26 16.20
CA SER A 24 1.26 1.56 15.25
C SER A 24 0.98 1.92 13.79
N VAL A 25 -0.30 1.95 13.38
CA VAL A 25 -0.66 2.05 11.96
C VAL A 25 -0.53 3.47 11.44
N GLY A 26 0.47 3.68 10.60
CA GLY A 26 0.77 4.96 9.95
C GLY A 26 0.13 5.13 8.58
N ARG A 27 -0.28 4.02 7.96
CA ARG A 27 -0.88 4.01 6.63
C ARG A 27 -1.95 2.92 6.52
N ILE A 28 -3.08 3.32 5.99
CA ILE A 28 -4.18 2.42 5.67
C ILE A 28 -4.44 2.52 4.17
N GLU A 29 -4.62 1.36 3.52
CA GLU A 29 -5.00 1.27 2.12
C GLU A 29 -6.33 0.52 2.02
N VAL A 30 -7.31 1.12 1.35
CA VAL A 30 -8.62 0.52 1.11
C VAL A 30 -8.90 0.51 -0.37
N GLU A 31 -9.03 -0.68 -0.94
CA GLU A 31 -9.40 -0.82 -2.34
C GLU A 31 -10.91 -0.67 -2.49
N THR A 32 -11.36 0.45 -3.03
CA THR A 32 -12.80 0.80 -3.06
C THR A 32 -13.60 0.02 -4.11
N HIS A 33 -12.92 -0.55 -5.12
CA HIS A 33 -13.53 -1.37 -6.17
C HIS A 33 -12.46 -2.21 -6.89
N SER A 34 -12.89 -3.16 -7.74
CA SER A 34 -11.99 -4.11 -8.38
C SER A 34 -11.36 -3.64 -9.70
N TYR A 35 -11.97 -2.70 -10.40
CA TYR A 35 -11.66 -2.40 -11.81
C TYR A 35 -10.35 -1.62 -11.99
N CYS A 36 -9.58 -1.99 -13.04
CA CYS A 36 -8.48 -1.20 -13.57
C CYS A 36 -8.50 -1.30 -15.09
N ASN A 37 -8.43 -0.17 -15.80
CA ASN A 37 -8.45 -0.12 -17.27
C ASN A 37 -7.12 -0.56 -17.91
N ARG A 38 -6.11 -1.00 -17.13
CA ARG A 38 -4.78 -1.39 -17.62
C ARG A 38 -4.39 -2.80 -17.20
N ARG A 39 -3.61 -3.47 -18.08
CA ARG A 39 -2.92 -4.75 -17.82
C ARG A 39 -1.42 -4.56 -18.04
N CYS A 40 -0.77 -3.90 -17.12
CA CYS A 40 0.68 -3.69 -17.20
C CYS A 40 1.43 -5.00 -16.91
N SER A 41 2.44 -5.34 -17.69
CA SER A 41 3.21 -6.60 -17.58
C SER A 41 3.88 -6.81 -16.22
N TYR A 42 4.16 -5.73 -15.50
CA TYR A 42 4.76 -5.71 -14.15
C TYR A 42 3.74 -5.53 -13.02
N CYS A 43 2.45 -5.61 -13.33
CA CYS A 43 1.37 -5.54 -12.34
C CYS A 43 0.61 -6.87 -12.32
N PRO A 44 0.26 -7.42 -11.16
CA PRO A 44 -0.48 -8.68 -11.09
C PRO A 44 -1.89 -8.63 -11.72
N ASN A 45 -2.34 -7.47 -12.20
CA ASN A 45 -3.53 -7.37 -13.05
C ASN A 45 -3.36 -8.08 -14.42
N VAL A 46 -2.12 -8.40 -14.81
CA VAL A 46 -1.86 -9.16 -16.05
C VAL A 46 -2.31 -10.62 -15.94
N VAL A 47 -2.24 -11.19 -14.72
CA VAL A 47 -2.63 -12.59 -14.45
C VAL A 47 -4.06 -12.72 -13.92
N GLY A 48 -4.79 -11.62 -13.77
CA GLY A 48 -6.17 -11.59 -13.30
C GLY A 48 -7.06 -10.70 -14.15
N ASP A 49 -8.36 -10.95 -14.17
CA ASP A 49 -9.30 -10.09 -14.89
C ASP A 49 -9.76 -8.94 -13.98
N ARG A 50 -9.23 -7.75 -14.24
CA ARG A 50 -9.62 -6.48 -13.64
C ARG A 50 -10.24 -5.52 -14.65
N LEU A 51 -10.41 -5.97 -15.92
CA LEU A 51 -11.10 -5.24 -16.99
C LEU A 51 -12.57 -5.63 -17.10
N GLY A 52 -12.97 -6.70 -16.41
CA GLY A 52 -14.34 -7.19 -16.42
C GLY A 52 -15.28 -6.38 -15.54
N GLU A 53 -16.08 -7.05 -14.74
CA GLU A 53 -17.03 -6.42 -13.83
C GLU A 53 -16.35 -5.53 -12.78
N ASN A 54 -16.90 -4.33 -12.57
CA ASN A 54 -16.46 -3.44 -11.50
C ASN A 54 -17.21 -3.77 -10.20
N VAL A 55 -16.64 -4.65 -9.40
CA VAL A 55 -17.17 -4.99 -8.08
C VAL A 55 -16.74 -3.91 -7.09
N ARG A 56 -17.69 -3.19 -6.51
CA ARG A 56 -17.44 -2.19 -5.48
C ARG A 56 -17.37 -2.83 -4.10
N MET A 57 -16.59 -2.25 -3.20
CA MET A 57 -16.61 -2.60 -1.79
C MET A 57 -18.02 -2.39 -1.22
N GLU A 58 -18.51 -3.38 -0.50
CA GLU A 58 -19.81 -3.32 0.15
C GLU A 58 -19.88 -2.20 1.19
N GLU A 59 -21.03 -1.51 1.22
CA GLU A 59 -21.23 -0.36 2.11
C GLU A 59 -21.00 -0.69 3.60
N PRO A 60 -21.45 -1.83 4.14
CA PRO A 60 -21.18 -2.18 5.54
C PRO A 60 -19.68 -2.29 5.85
N VAL A 61 -18.86 -2.83 4.93
CA VAL A 61 -17.40 -2.94 5.09
C VAL A 61 -16.77 -1.55 5.09
N TRP A 62 -17.16 -0.70 4.14
CA TRP A 62 -16.67 0.68 4.06
C TRP A 62 -17.03 1.47 5.32
N ARG A 63 -18.29 1.42 5.79
CA ARG A 63 -18.73 2.08 7.02
C ARG A 63 -17.97 1.59 8.24
N LEU A 64 -17.78 0.29 8.39
CA LEU A 64 -17.01 -0.29 9.49
C LEU A 64 -15.58 0.28 9.55
N VAL A 65 -14.92 0.44 8.39
CA VAL A 65 -13.58 1.07 8.33
C VAL A 65 -13.66 2.52 8.80
N LEU A 66 -14.58 3.32 8.25
CA LEU A 66 -14.68 4.74 8.60
C LEU A 66 -15.04 4.96 10.06
N ASP A 67 -16.00 4.22 10.61
CA ASP A 67 -16.44 4.34 12.01
C ASP A 67 -15.28 4.03 12.97
N ASN A 68 -14.53 2.97 12.70
CA ASN A 68 -13.36 2.63 13.52
C ASN A 68 -12.27 3.71 13.44
N LEU A 69 -12.04 4.29 12.27
CA LEU A 69 -11.04 5.34 12.11
C LEU A 69 -11.47 6.67 12.73
N ALA A 70 -12.76 7.00 12.64
CA ALA A 70 -13.34 8.13 13.35
C ALA A 70 -13.22 7.98 14.86
N GLU A 71 -13.49 6.77 15.40
CA GLU A 71 -13.39 6.45 16.83
C GLU A 71 -12.01 6.77 17.43
N ILE A 72 -10.93 6.58 16.66
CA ILE A 72 -9.57 6.89 17.11
C ILE A 72 -9.06 8.27 16.67
N GLY A 73 -9.89 9.07 15.99
CA GLY A 73 -9.47 10.36 15.43
C GLY A 73 -8.28 10.21 14.49
N TYR A 74 -8.31 9.22 13.60
CA TYR A 74 -7.18 8.90 12.71
C TYR A 74 -6.75 10.10 11.88
N SER A 75 -5.44 10.43 11.91
CA SER A 75 -4.89 11.64 11.30
C SER A 75 -3.66 11.39 10.40
N ARG A 76 -3.40 10.12 10.06
CA ARG A 76 -2.25 9.73 9.23
C ARG A 76 -2.68 9.44 7.79
N ASN A 77 -1.91 8.68 7.03
CA ASN A 77 -2.14 8.43 5.61
C ASN A 77 -3.29 7.43 5.38
N PHE A 78 -4.30 7.86 4.63
CA PHE A 78 -5.40 7.02 4.18
C PHE A 78 -5.46 6.98 2.65
N VAL A 79 -5.25 5.81 2.05
CA VAL A 79 -5.15 5.60 0.60
C VAL A 79 -6.38 4.83 0.14
N MET A 80 -7.04 5.34 -0.90
CA MET A 80 -8.29 4.76 -1.41
C MET A 80 -8.09 4.00 -2.72
N ASN A 81 -7.06 3.18 -2.77
CA ASN A 81 -6.81 2.21 -3.84
C ASN A 81 -5.78 1.17 -3.42
N SER A 82 -5.68 0.09 -4.20
CA SER A 82 -4.61 -0.90 -4.19
C SER A 82 -4.24 -1.28 -5.62
N TYR A 83 -4.93 -2.25 -6.21
CA TYR A 83 -4.73 -2.68 -7.61
C TYR A 83 -5.77 -2.14 -8.58
N ASN A 84 -6.79 -1.45 -8.11
CA ASN A 84 -7.78 -0.75 -8.93
C ASN A 84 -7.25 0.58 -9.48
N GLU A 85 -7.91 1.08 -10.52
CA GLU A 85 -7.76 2.48 -10.95
C GLU A 85 -8.86 3.32 -10.29
N PRO A 86 -8.56 4.10 -9.25
CA PRO A 86 -9.57 4.76 -8.44
C PRO A 86 -10.40 5.78 -9.22
N LEU A 87 -9.83 6.39 -10.28
CA LEU A 87 -10.53 7.41 -11.07
C LEU A 87 -11.43 6.83 -12.17
N ALA A 88 -11.41 5.51 -12.38
CA ALA A 88 -12.33 4.86 -13.30
C ALA A 88 -13.77 4.83 -12.79
N ASP A 89 -13.98 4.99 -11.49
CA ASP A 89 -15.29 5.03 -10.85
C ASP A 89 -15.51 6.38 -10.16
N ARG A 90 -16.47 7.17 -10.65
CA ARG A 90 -16.80 8.49 -10.09
C ARG A 90 -17.30 8.43 -8.64
N ALA A 91 -17.74 7.27 -8.13
CA ALA A 91 -18.07 7.07 -6.72
C ALA A 91 -16.89 7.38 -5.78
N ILE A 92 -15.65 7.43 -6.29
CA ILE A 92 -14.49 7.86 -5.50
C ILE A 92 -14.66 9.26 -4.89
N LEU A 93 -15.39 10.17 -5.55
CA LEU A 93 -15.64 11.50 -5.02
C LEU A 93 -16.45 11.45 -3.72
N ASP A 94 -17.48 10.60 -3.66
CA ASP A 94 -18.28 10.41 -2.47
C ASP A 94 -17.47 9.70 -1.38
N ARG A 95 -16.69 8.70 -1.73
CA ARG A 95 -15.77 8.02 -0.80
C ARG A 95 -14.76 8.98 -0.17
N ILE A 96 -14.23 9.94 -0.94
CA ILE A 96 -13.33 10.98 -0.40
C ILE A 96 -14.09 11.91 0.56
N ARG A 97 -15.30 12.36 0.22
CA ARG A 97 -16.12 13.21 1.11
C ARG A 97 -16.45 12.51 2.42
N GLU A 98 -16.87 11.25 2.36
CA GLU A 98 -17.18 10.43 3.54
C GLU A 98 -15.94 10.21 4.41
N ALA A 99 -14.79 9.87 3.79
CA ALA A 99 -13.53 9.72 4.49
C ALA A 99 -13.06 11.05 5.14
N ARG A 100 -13.25 12.19 4.46
CA ARG A 100 -12.94 13.50 5.01
C ARG A 100 -13.83 13.85 6.20
N ALA A 101 -15.11 13.54 6.13
CA ALA A 101 -16.04 13.74 7.24
C ALA A 101 -15.68 12.88 8.47
N ALA A 102 -15.34 11.61 8.24
CA ALA A 102 -14.94 10.69 9.32
C ALA A 102 -13.55 11.00 9.91
N MET A 103 -12.63 11.46 9.07
CA MET A 103 -11.23 11.72 9.44
C MET A 103 -10.78 13.13 9.00
N PRO A 104 -11.20 14.20 9.69
CA PRO A 104 -10.93 15.59 9.25
C PRO A 104 -9.44 15.94 9.11
N LYS A 105 -8.57 15.26 9.86
CA LYS A 105 -7.13 15.52 9.89
C LYS A 105 -6.29 14.51 9.11
N ALA A 106 -6.88 13.45 8.54
CA ALA A 106 -6.14 12.45 7.78
C ALA A 106 -5.65 13.01 6.44
N ARG A 107 -4.49 12.53 5.99
CA ARG A 107 -4.00 12.78 4.64
C ARG A 107 -4.65 11.78 3.69
N LEU A 108 -5.68 12.22 2.97
CA LEU A 108 -6.39 11.41 1.99
C LEU A 108 -5.61 11.35 0.68
N MET A 109 -5.38 10.16 0.19
CA MET A 109 -4.46 9.90 -0.92
C MET A 109 -5.07 8.93 -1.94
N ILE A 110 -4.71 9.12 -3.21
CA ILE A 110 -4.94 8.14 -4.28
C ILE A 110 -3.69 7.94 -5.13
N TYR A 111 -3.57 6.74 -5.71
CA TYR A 111 -2.60 6.41 -6.76
C TYR A 111 -3.36 6.06 -8.02
N THR A 112 -3.09 6.76 -9.11
CA THR A 112 -3.83 6.63 -10.38
C THR A 112 -2.87 6.47 -11.55
N ASN A 113 -3.31 5.86 -12.64
CA ASN A 113 -2.58 5.85 -13.90
C ASN A 113 -2.77 7.14 -14.72
N GLY A 114 -3.64 8.04 -14.26
CA GLY A 114 -3.90 9.34 -14.84
C GLY A 114 -4.71 9.32 -16.12
N ASP A 115 -5.25 8.20 -16.57
CA ASP A 115 -5.98 8.10 -17.85
C ASP A 115 -7.29 8.89 -17.85
N TYR A 116 -7.92 9.05 -16.69
CA TYR A 116 -9.23 9.70 -16.52
C TYR A 116 -9.13 11.17 -16.09
N LEU A 117 -7.92 11.71 -15.92
CA LEU A 117 -7.73 13.08 -15.43
C LEU A 117 -8.07 14.12 -16.52
N ASP A 118 -8.86 15.08 -16.10
CA ASP A 118 -9.10 16.37 -16.76
C ASP A 118 -9.16 17.46 -15.69
N PRO A 119 -9.19 18.78 -16.07
CA PRO A 119 -9.23 19.87 -15.10
C PRO A 119 -10.42 19.81 -14.15
N ASP A 120 -11.62 19.49 -14.65
CA ASP A 120 -12.84 19.46 -13.86
C ASP A 120 -12.80 18.32 -12.82
N TYR A 121 -12.21 17.18 -13.21
CA TYR A 121 -12.07 16.07 -12.26
C TYR A 121 -11.06 16.36 -11.16
N ILE A 122 -9.97 17.06 -11.49
CA ILE A 122 -8.98 17.46 -10.47
C ILE A 122 -9.61 18.44 -9.47
N GLU A 123 -10.39 19.41 -9.95
CA GLU A 123 -11.11 20.34 -9.08
C GLU A 123 -12.15 19.61 -8.20
N ALA A 124 -12.91 18.67 -8.77
CA ALA A 124 -13.87 17.87 -8.00
C ALA A 124 -13.20 17.01 -6.91
N LEU A 125 -12.02 16.45 -7.18
CA LEU A 125 -11.21 15.72 -6.20
C LEU A 125 -10.72 16.64 -5.07
N ALA A 126 -10.30 17.85 -5.41
CA ALA A 126 -9.90 18.87 -4.44
C ALA A 126 -11.06 19.33 -3.56
N GLU A 127 -12.25 19.56 -4.14
CA GLU A 127 -13.49 19.90 -3.43
C GLU A 127 -13.96 18.78 -2.52
N ALA A 128 -13.80 17.53 -2.96
CA ALA A 128 -14.09 16.37 -2.12
C ALA A 128 -13.16 16.24 -0.90
N GLY A 129 -11.99 16.91 -0.93
CA GLY A 129 -11.05 16.95 0.19
C GLY A 129 -9.83 16.04 0.04
N LEU A 130 -9.44 15.66 -1.19
CA LEU A 130 -8.21 14.93 -1.47
C LEU A 130 -6.98 15.80 -1.15
N ASN A 131 -5.95 15.21 -0.53
CA ASN A 131 -4.71 15.92 -0.21
C ASN A 131 -3.55 15.57 -1.13
N TYR A 132 -3.49 14.32 -1.60
CA TYR A 132 -2.37 13.83 -2.38
C TYR A 132 -2.83 12.92 -3.51
N MET A 133 -2.27 13.14 -4.69
CA MET A 133 -2.46 12.30 -5.86
C MET A 133 -1.12 11.91 -6.44
N HIS A 134 -0.87 10.60 -6.50
CA HIS A 134 0.28 10.05 -7.20
C HIS A 134 -0.15 9.54 -8.57
N ILE A 135 0.41 10.09 -9.63
CA ILE A 135 0.16 9.64 -10.99
C ILE A 135 1.28 8.70 -11.41
N SER A 136 0.97 7.42 -11.50
CA SER A 136 1.89 6.38 -11.96
C SER A 136 1.94 6.35 -13.49
N ILE A 137 3.10 6.63 -14.04
CA ILE A 137 3.32 6.58 -15.48
C ILE A 137 3.67 5.15 -15.88
N HIS A 138 2.76 4.51 -16.56
CA HIS A 138 2.91 3.13 -17.02
C HIS A 138 3.32 3.09 -18.50
N MET A 139 4.21 2.15 -18.84
CA MET A 139 4.51 1.82 -20.24
C MET A 139 3.28 1.20 -20.90
N ARG A 140 3.28 1.12 -22.22
CA ARG A 140 2.27 0.32 -22.94
C ARG A 140 2.42 -1.15 -22.55
N LYS A 141 1.37 -1.91 -22.76
CA LYS A 141 1.42 -3.36 -22.59
C LYS A 141 2.59 -3.92 -23.40
N ASP A 142 3.39 -4.76 -22.78
CA ASP A 142 4.55 -5.46 -23.36
C ASP A 142 5.75 -4.56 -23.75
N ASP A 143 5.65 -3.23 -23.58
CA ASP A 143 6.78 -2.34 -23.83
C ASP A 143 7.80 -2.38 -22.69
N ARG A 144 9.09 -2.33 -23.08
CA ARG A 144 10.17 -2.09 -22.12
C ARG A 144 10.13 -0.64 -21.62
N TYR A 145 10.69 -0.42 -20.44
CA TYR A 145 10.82 0.93 -19.89
C TYR A 145 11.64 1.84 -20.81
N SER A 146 11.14 3.07 -21.01
CA SER A 146 11.78 4.11 -21.81
C SER A 146 11.60 5.46 -21.14
N ASP A 147 12.71 6.15 -20.86
CA ASP A 147 12.70 7.51 -20.29
C ASP A 147 11.97 8.50 -21.23
N ILE A 148 12.18 8.37 -22.56
CA ILE A 148 11.53 9.23 -23.55
C ILE A 148 10.02 9.04 -23.54
N TYR A 149 9.58 7.78 -23.55
CA TYR A 149 8.14 7.48 -23.46
C TYR A 149 7.55 8.00 -22.14
N ALA A 150 8.24 7.81 -21.02
CA ALA A 150 7.80 8.28 -19.71
C ALA A 150 7.61 9.80 -19.67
N ILE A 151 8.58 10.55 -20.19
CA ILE A 151 8.50 12.03 -20.27
C ILE A 151 7.35 12.46 -21.17
N ASN A 152 7.22 11.88 -22.36
CA ASN A 152 6.13 12.20 -23.27
C ASN A 152 4.76 11.93 -22.63
N ARG A 153 4.62 10.81 -21.92
CA ARG A 153 3.37 10.48 -21.24
C ARG A 153 3.07 11.44 -20.07
N MET A 154 4.09 11.86 -19.32
CA MET A 154 3.93 12.92 -18.30
C MET A 154 3.45 14.23 -18.92
N LEU A 155 4.01 14.62 -20.07
CA LEU A 155 3.59 15.83 -20.80
C LEU A 155 2.16 15.72 -21.33
N GLU A 156 1.77 14.58 -21.91
CA GLU A 156 0.40 14.34 -22.35
C GLU A 156 -0.62 14.50 -21.21
N ILE A 157 -0.33 13.89 -20.04
CA ILE A 157 -1.20 14.01 -18.86
C ILE A 157 -1.22 15.46 -18.37
N SER A 158 -0.06 16.14 -18.35
CA SER A 158 0.08 17.54 -17.96
C SER A 158 -0.77 18.47 -18.82
N VAL A 159 -0.71 18.29 -20.14
CA VAL A 159 -1.52 19.09 -21.10
C VAL A 159 -3.01 18.81 -20.88
N ARG A 160 -3.42 17.55 -20.79
CA ARG A 160 -4.82 17.18 -20.59
C ARG A 160 -5.37 17.67 -19.25
N ALA A 161 -4.57 17.62 -18.19
CA ALA A 161 -4.91 18.11 -16.86
C ALA A 161 -4.88 19.64 -16.73
N GLY A 162 -4.34 20.36 -17.73
CA GLY A 162 -4.18 21.81 -17.67
C GLY A 162 -3.14 22.29 -16.65
N ILE A 163 -2.25 21.40 -16.16
CA ILE A 163 -1.27 21.70 -15.11
C ILE A 163 0.13 21.34 -15.61
N ALA A 164 1.04 22.31 -15.66
CA ALA A 164 2.41 22.10 -16.13
C ALA A 164 3.21 21.15 -15.23
N ALA A 165 3.75 20.08 -15.79
CA ALA A 165 4.64 19.18 -15.08
C ALA A 165 6.04 19.81 -14.94
N ARG A 166 6.63 19.67 -13.75
CA ARG A 166 8.00 20.11 -13.43
C ARG A 166 8.84 18.91 -13.02
N ILE A 167 9.76 18.50 -13.87
CA ILE A 167 10.66 17.37 -13.57
C ILE A 167 11.52 17.73 -12.35
N LYS A 168 11.54 16.87 -11.36
CA LYS A 168 12.29 16.98 -10.10
C LYS A 168 13.54 16.10 -10.12
N THR A 169 13.42 14.89 -10.63
CA THR A 169 14.51 13.91 -10.63
C THR A 169 14.43 13.04 -11.86
N VAL A 170 15.60 12.79 -12.47
CA VAL A 170 15.76 11.79 -13.52
C VAL A 170 16.91 10.87 -13.13
N ARG A 171 16.64 9.60 -13.01
CA ARG A 171 17.66 8.54 -13.02
C ARG A 171 17.41 7.68 -14.25
N SER A 172 18.28 7.87 -15.23
CA SER A 172 18.09 7.23 -16.55
C SER A 172 17.94 5.72 -16.42
N ASN A 173 16.93 5.19 -17.12
CA ASN A 173 16.56 3.77 -17.12
C ASN A 173 16.19 3.19 -15.73
N GLU A 174 15.94 4.05 -14.73
CA GLU A 174 15.48 3.65 -13.40
C GLU A 174 14.16 4.29 -13.02
N TYR A 175 14.11 5.63 -12.92
CA TYR A 175 12.89 6.35 -12.62
C TYR A 175 12.96 7.83 -12.97
N ILE A 176 11.79 8.42 -13.18
CA ILE A 176 11.59 9.86 -13.37
C ILE A 176 10.49 10.33 -12.41
N ILE A 177 10.73 11.44 -11.72
CA ILE A 177 9.77 12.07 -10.80
C ILE A 177 9.52 13.49 -11.27
N ALA A 178 8.25 13.88 -11.37
CA ALA A 178 7.86 15.27 -11.61
C ALA A 178 6.72 15.68 -10.66
N ALA A 179 6.58 16.97 -10.40
CA ALA A 179 5.45 17.54 -9.69
C ALA A 179 4.57 18.32 -10.66
N MET A 180 3.27 18.30 -10.41
CA MET A 180 2.27 19.12 -11.08
C MET A 180 1.66 20.06 -10.02
N PRO A 181 2.08 21.36 -9.97
CA PRO A 181 1.68 22.26 -8.89
C PRO A 181 0.18 22.55 -8.95
N HIS A 182 -0.52 22.30 -7.84
CA HIS A 182 -1.93 22.61 -7.66
C HIS A 182 -2.13 23.22 -6.27
N SER A 183 -3.12 24.11 -6.11
CA SER A 183 -3.29 24.92 -4.89
C SER A 183 -3.76 24.11 -3.68
N ARG A 184 -4.51 23.02 -3.90
CA ARG A 184 -5.19 22.24 -2.85
C ARG A 184 -4.73 20.79 -2.76
N ILE A 185 -4.20 20.22 -3.85
CA ILE A 185 -3.73 18.82 -3.90
C ILE A 185 -2.24 18.83 -4.21
N GLU A 186 -1.46 18.08 -3.45
CA GLU A 186 -0.09 17.74 -3.84
C GLU A 186 -0.14 16.65 -4.92
N ILE A 187 0.32 16.97 -6.14
CA ILE A 187 0.31 16.06 -7.28
C ILE A 187 1.74 15.71 -7.67
N GLU A 188 2.08 14.43 -7.59
CA GLU A 188 3.35 13.89 -8.03
C GLU A 188 3.14 12.91 -9.19
N THR A 189 3.96 12.99 -10.24
CA THR A 189 4.01 11.98 -11.29
C THR A 189 5.28 11.18 -11.18
N ARG A 190 5.20 9.86 -11.35
CA ARG A 190 6.37 8.99 -11.27
C ARG A 190 6.32 7.88 -12.33
N ALA A 191 7.40 7.76 -13.08
CA ALA A 191 7.69 6.59 -13.90
C ALA A 191 8.76 5.75 -13.22
N ILE A 192 8.57 4.44 -13.15
CA ILE A 192 9.52 3.51 -12.53
C ILE A 192 9.78 2.35 -13.50
N ASN A 193 11.04 1.99 -13.67
CA ASN A 193 11.41 0.76 -14.35
C ASN A 193 11.20 -0.43 -13.40
N PHE A 194 10.01 -1.02 -13.44
CA PHE A 194 9.64 -2.13 -12.56
C PHE A 194 10.39 -3.44 -12.86
N MET A 195 10.97 -3.59 -14.04
CA MET A 195 11.86 -4.74 -14.34
C MET A 195 13.16 -4.68 -13.55
N ARG A 196 13.60 -3.48 -13.12
CA ARG A 196 14.80 -3.29 -12.28
C ARG A 196 14.45 -3.06 -10.80
N ASN A 197 13.36 -2.35 -10.54
CA ASN A 197 13.02 -1.85 -9.20
C ASN A 197 11.69 -2.45 -8.68
N GLY A 198 11.13 -3.43 -9.39
CA GLY A 198 9.89 -4.09 -9.00
C GLY A 198 10.11 -5.30 -8.09
N THR A 199 9.01 -5.95 -7.78
CA THR A 199 8.96 -7.22 -7.05
C THR A 199 8.12 -8.20 -7.85
N ASP A 200 8.31 -9.48 -7.62
CA ASP A 200 7.54 -10.56 -8.24
C ASP A 200 6.06 -10.64 -7.77
N ARG A 201 5.65 -9.69 -6.94
CA ARG A 201 4.29 -9.61 -6.38
C ARG A 201 3.82 -10.91 -5.72
N GLY A 202 4.68 -11.44 -4.84
CA GLY A 202 4.38 -12.66 -4.11
C GLY A 202 4.34 -13.90 -5.01
N GLY A 203 5.15 -13.92 -6.08
CA GLY A 203 5.26 -15.03 -7.02
C GLY A 203 4.31 -14.96 -8.23
N LEU A 204 3.46 -13.92 -8.32
CA LEU A 204 2.54 -13.77 -9.48
C LEU A 204 3.24 -13.28 -10.76
N LEU A 205 4.45 -12.72 -10.64
CA LEU A 205 5.22 -12.17 -11.76
C LEU A 205 6.61 -12.82 -11.82
N PRO A 206 6.70 -14.05 -12.35
CA PRO A 206 7.95 -14.82 -12.34
C PRO A 206 9.10 -14.14 -13.07
N ASP A 207 8.82 -13.32 -14.10
CA ASP A 207 9.83 -12.60 -14.89
C ASP A 207 10.57 -11.50 -14.09
N ILE A 208 10.05 -11.12 -12.91
CA ILE A 208 10.65 -10.12 -12.03
C ILE A 208 11.30 -10.79 -10.78
N THR A 209 11.31 -12.12 -10.74
CA THR A 209 11.80 -12.85 -9.57
C THR A 209 13.33 -12.74 -9.43
N PRO A 210 13.86 -12.26 -8.30
CA PRO A 210 15.30 -12.23 -8.05
C PRO A 210 15.85 -13.64 -7.81
N ALA A 211 17.14 -13.83 -8.11
CA ALA A 211 17.83 -15.11 -7.92
C ALA A 211 18.09 -15.43 -6.43
N ALA A 212 18.15 -14.41 -5.58
CA ALA A 212 18.51 -14.57 -4.18
C ALA A 212 17.27 -14.63 -3.27
N LYS A 213 17.34 -15.47 -2.24
CA LYS A 213 16.32 -15.56 -1.21
C LYS A 213 16.44 -14.41 -0.20
N ARG A 214 15.29 -13.90 0.24
CA ARG A 214 15.24 -12.83 1.23
C ARG A 214 15.50 -13.36 2.64
N THR A 215 16.49 -12.77 3.31
CA THR A 215 16.72 -12.92 4.75
C THR A 215 16.44 -11.63 5.53
N ALA A 216 16.43 -10.49 4.85
CA ALA A 216 16.20 -9.19 5.48
C ALA A 216 14.80 -9.10 6.13
N PRO A 217 14.69 -8.53 7.33
CA PRO A 217 13.40 -8.26 7.98
C PRO A 217 12.48 -7.40 7.13
N CYS A 218 11.17 -7.49 7.40
CA CYS A 218 10.15 -6.65 6.79
C CYS A 218 9.19 -6.10 7.87
N PHE A 219 9.00 -4.77 7.88
CA PHE A 219 8.18 -4.07 8.86
C PHE A 219 6.82 -3.62 8.32
N PHE A 220 6.50 -4.01 7.10
CA PHE A 220 5.25 -3.58 6.47
C PHE A 220 4.02 -3.90 7.34
N PRO A 221 3.82 -5.14 7.87
CA PRO A 221 2.66 -5.48 8.69
C PRO A 221 2.59 -4.79 10.06
N PHE A 222 3.62 -4.04 10.44
CA PHE A 222 3.65 -3.31 11.72
C PHE A 222 3.07 -1.92 11.63
N ALA A 223 3.11 -1.31 10.44
CA ALA A 223 2.76 0.10 10.25
C ALA A 223 1.70 0.32 9.15
N HIS A 224 1.37 -0.72 8.39
CA HIS A 224 0.41 -0.66 7.30
C HIS A 224 -0.75 -1.62 7.56
N PHE A 225 -1.94 -1.21 7.10
CA PHE A 225 -3.14 -2.04 7.13
C PHE A 225 -3.85 -1.93 5.79
N ILE A 226 -4.06 -3.04 5.11
CA ILE A 226 -4.57 -3.07 3.74
C ILE A 226 -5.80 -3.94 3.64
N ILE A 227 -6.86 -3.39 3.05
CA ILE A 227 -8.15 -4.04 2.86
C ILE A 227 -8.47 -4.03 1.36
N GLY A 228 -8.70 -5.19 0.77
CA GLY A 228 -9.20 -5.34 -0.59
C GLY A 228 -10.69 -5.01 -0.72
N PHE A 229 -11.16 -4.85 -1.94
CA PHE A 229 -12.56 -4.48 -2.23
C PHE A 229 -13.59 -5.48 -1.69
N SER A 230 -13.21 -6.74 -1.48
CA SER A 230 -14.05 -7.80 -0.88
C SER A 230 -14.03 -7.83 0.65
N GLY A 231 -13.32 -6.90 1.31
CA GLY A 231 -13.11 -6.93 2.75
C GLY A 231 -11.95 -7.81 3.21
N ASN A 232 -11.27 -8.53 2.31
CA ASN A 232 -10.11 -9.34 2.64
C ASN A 232 -8.91 -8.47 3.03
N ILE A 233 -8.24 -8.86 4.11
CA ILE A 233 -7.10 -8.15 4.68
C ILE A 233 -5.82 -8.87 4.28
N VAL A 234 -4.86 -8.12 3.73
CA VAL A 234 -3.56 -8.64 3.30
C VAL A 234 -2.41 -8.08 4.15
N PRO A 235 -1.32 -8.84 4.35
CA PRO A 235 -0.19 -8.40 5.16
C PRO A 235 0.64 -7.29 4.50
N CYS A 236 0.60 -7.17 3.17
CA CYS A 236 1.30 -6.11 2.43
C CYS A 236 0.73 -5.88 1.03
N CYS A 237 1.14 -4.78 0.37
CA CYS A 237 0.69 -4.41 -0.97
C CYS A 237 1.24 -5.29 -2.11
N HIS A 238 2.03 -6.31 -1.83
CA HIS A 238 2.49 -7.28 -2.83
C HIS A 238 1.61 -8.53 -2.88
N ILE A 239 0.69 -8.68 -1.94
CA ILE A 239 -0.28 -9.76 -1.89
C ILE A 239 -1.61 -9.26 -2.44
N ARG A 240 -2.20 -10.04 -3.34
CA ARG A 240 -3.52 -9.79 -3.90
C ARG A 240 -4.60 -10.37 -2.98
N SER A 241 -5.62 -9.58 -2.71
CA SER A 241 -6.76 -9.97 -1.85
C SER A 241 -7.78 -10.86 -2.56
N ASP A 242 -7.68 -10.98 -3.88
CA ASP A 242 -8.66 -11.60 -4.79
C ASP A 242 -8.07 -12.72 -5.67
N ARG A 243 -6.88 -13.22 -5.34
CA ARG A 243 -6.24 -14.29 -6.11
C ARG A 243 -6.20 -15.60 -5.31
N PRO A 244 -6.65 -16.72 -5.91
CA PRO A 244 -6.58 -18.03 -5.26
C PRO A 244 -5.16 -18.40 -4.80
N GLU A 245 -4.14 -18.02 -5.59
CA GLU A 245 -2.72 -18.27 -5.27
C GLU A 245 -2.26 -17.55 -4.02
N HIS A 246 -3.01 -16.54 -3.56
CA HIS A 246 -2.70 -15.74 -2.38
C HIS A 246 -3.68 -15.94 -1.23
N GLU A 247 -4.67 -16.81 -1.36
CA GLU A 247 -5.70 -17.03 -0.34
C GLU A 247 -5.09 -17.45 1.02
N GLU A 248 -4.12 -18.35 0.99
CA GLU A 248 -3.41 -18.80 2.21
C GLU A 248 -2.63 -17.67 2.92
N TYR A 249 -2.35 -16.56 2.23
CA TYR A 249 -1.58 -15.44 2.76
C TYR A 249 -2.45 -14.34 3.37
N LEU A 250 -3.76 -14.43 3.27
CA LEU A 250 -4.68 -13.46 3.86
C LEU A 250 -4.57 -13.47 5.40
N ILE A 251 -4.81 -12.32 5.99
CA ILE A 251 -5.01 -12.21 7.44
C ILE A 251 -6.42 -12.72 7.80
N GLY A 252 -7.38 -12.52 6.92
CA GLY A 252 -8.77 -12.92 7.04
C GLY A 252 -9.68 -11.88 6.38
N ASN A 253 -10.99 -11.97 6.63
CA ASN A 253 -11.96 -10.98 6.14
C ASN A 253 -12.39 -10.04 7.29
N LEU A 254 -12.54 -8.75 7.00
CA LEU A 254 -12.88 -7.74 8.00
C LEU A 254 -14.23 -8.00 8.68
N THR A 255 -15.19 -8.58 7.96
CA THR A 255 -16.51 -8.91 8.50
C THR A 255 -16.45 -9.97 9.61
N GLU A 256 -15.47 -10.88 9.54
CA GLU A 256 -15.26 -11.92 10.55
C GLU A 256 -14.69 -11.34 11.86
N TYR A 257 -13.86 -10.31 11.75
CA TYR A 257 -13.27 -9.65 12.92
C TYR A 257 -14.17 -8.61 13.56
N GLY A 258 -15.11 -8.04 12.82
CA GLY A 258 -16.01 -6.98 13.30
C GLY A 258 -15.31 -5.64 13.63
N SER A 259 -13.98 -5.57 13.48
CA SER A 259 -13.17 -4.35 13.75
C SER A 259 -11.81 -4.43 13.09
N ILE A 260 -11.34 -3.31 12.53
CA ILE A 260 -9.95 -3.19 12.02
C ILE A 260 -8.92 -3.38 13.15
N PHE A 261 -9.27 -3.03 14.37
CA PHE A 261 -8.40 -3.16 15.53
C PHE A 261 -8.13 -4.62 15.87
N GLN A 262 -9.20 -5.43 15.93
CA GLN A 262 -9.09 -6.86 16.22
C GLN A 262 -8.43 -7.62 15.07
N ALA A 263 -8.73 -7.25 13.82
CA ALA A 263 -8.04 -7.81 12.67
C ALA A 263 -6.52 -7.56 12.71
N PHE A 264 -6.10 -6.33 13.00
CA PHE A 264 -4.69 -5.96 13.13
C PHE A 264 -4.00 -6.64 14.32
N ALA A 265 -4.71 -6.92 15.40
CA ALA A 265 -4.21 -7.56 16.61
C ALA A 265 -4.44 -9.08 16.64
N SER A 266 -4.97 -9.67 15.55
CA SER A 266 -5.31 -11.10 15.46
C SER A 266 -4.10 -12.01 15.53
N GLN A 267 -4.33 -13.29 15.84
CA GLN A 267 -3.31 -14.34 15.82
C GLN A 267 -2.60 -14.38 14.46
N ARG A 268 -3.35 -14.31 13.34
CA ARG A 268 -2.80 -14.37 11.99
C ARG A 268 -1.90 -13.18 11.67
N ALA A 269 -2.29 -11.97 12.07
CA ALA A 269 -1.46 -10.78 11.91
C ALA A 269 -0.17 -10.83 12.75
N VAL A 270 -0.24 -11.42 13.95
CA VAL A 270 0.93 -11.67 14.81
C VAL A 270 1.89 -12.68 14.18
N GLU A 271 1.39 -13.77 13.60
CA GLU A 271 2.22 -14.76 12.89
C GLU A 271 3.02 -14.11 11.75
N TRP A 272 2.38 -13.28 10.92
CA TRP A 272 3.05 -12.50 9.89
C TRP A 272 4.16 -11.61 10.45
N ARG A 273 3.91 -10.91 11.54
CA ARG A 273 4.92 -10.05 12.17
C ARG A 273 6.11 -10.85 12.70
N ARG A 274 5.86 -11.97 13.39
CA ARG A 274 6.91 -12.83 13.92
C ARG A 274 7.78 -13.42 12.82
N GLU A 275 7.18 -13.89 11.73
CA GLU A 275 7.93 -14.44 10.60
C GLU A 275 8.76 -13.37 9.91
N LEU A 276 8.20 -12.19 9.67
CA LEU A 276 8.84 -11.16 8.87
C LEU A 276 9.92 -10.38 9.60
N VAL A 277 9.96 -10.36 10.93
CA VAL A 277 11.07 -9.74 11.67
C VAL A 277 12.30 -10.66 11.78
N SER A 278 12.15 -11.95 11.56
CA SER A 278 13.25 -12.90 11.54
C SER A 278 14.34 -12.48 10.56
N THR A 279 15.60 -12.81 10.83
CA THR A 279 16.74 -12.71 9.91
C THR A 279 17.02 -14.02 9.16
N GLN A 280 16.17 -15.01 9.35
CA GLN A 280 16.20 -16.27 8.61
C GLN A 280 15.62 -16.10 7.20
N GLU A 281 15.90 -17.06 6.33
CA GLU A 281 15.29 -17.12 5.01
C GLU A 281 13.76 -17.07 5.13
N LYS A 282 13.13 -16.19 4.33
CA LYS A 282 11.67 -16.05 4.34
C LYS A 282 11.02 -17.19 3.57
N LYS A 283 9.82 -17.57 4.01
CA LYS A 283 8.94 -18.47 3.27
C LYS A 283 8.19 -17.72 2.16
N LYS A 284 7.60 -18.47 1.26
CA LYS A 284 6.64 -17.89 0.31
C LYS A 284 5.52 -17.15 1.08
N PRO A 285 5.05 -16.05 0.56
CA PRO A 285 5.35 -15.35 -0.70
C PRO A 285 6.46 -14.29 -0.56
N CYS A 286 7.19 -14.28 0.55
CA CYS A 286 8.17 -13.26 0.89
C CYS A 286 9.62 -13.66 0.56
N ASP A 287 9.85 -14.90 0.16
CA ASP A 287 11.17 -15.50 -0.05
C ASP A 287 11.97 -14.83 -1.18
N THR A 288 11.31 -14.24 -2.16
CA THR A 288 11.92 -13.54 -3.30
C THR A 288 11.66 -12.02 -3.30
N CYS A 289 11.02 -11.50 -2.26
CA CYS A 289 10.63 -10.09 -2.20
C CYS A 289 11.86 -9.18 -2.01
N THR A 290 12.04 -8.22 -2.93
CA THR A 290 13.13 -7.22 -2.91
C THR A 290 12.75 -5.92 -2.21
N ALA A 291 11.49 -5.77 -1.78
CA ALA A 291 11.03 -4.53 -1.16
C ALA A 291 11.77 -4.27 0.18
N ALA A 292 12.27 -3.06 0.36
CA ALA A 292 12.88 -2.58 1.59
C ALA A 292 11.98 -1.52 2.24
N PHE A 293 11.37 -1.85 3.37
CA PHE A 293 10.49 -0.95 4.10
C PHE A 293 11.11 -0.34 5.36
N LEU A 294 12.35 -0.67 5.64
CA LEU A 294 13.15 0.05 6.64
C LEU A 294 13.81 1.24 5.97
N GLN A 295 13.46 2.41 6.42
CA GLN A 295 14.12 3.64 6.00
C GLN A 295 14.74 4.32 7.22
N GLY A 296 16.06 4.44 7.21
CA GLY A 296 16.87 5.19 8.13
C GLY A 296 17.31 4.47 9.40
N PRO A 297 18.40 5.00 10.04
CA PRO A 297 19.03 4.40 11.22
C PRO A 297 18.12 4.29 12.44
N GLN A 298 17.17 5.23 12.60
CA GLN A 298 16.24 5.25 13.73
C GLN A 298 15.23 4.10 13.68
N ALA A 299 14.73 3.76 12.48
CA ALA A 299 13.81 2.63 12.32
C ALA A 299 14.53 1.30 12.56
N ALA A 300 15.78 1.18 12.12
CA ALA A 300 16.63 0.01 12.36
C ALA A 300 16.94 -0.16 13.85
N ALA A 301 17.27 0.93 14.57
CA ALA A 301 17.57 0.90 16.01
C ALA A 301 16.33 0.55 16.85
N ALA A 302 15.17 1.12 16.54
CA ALA A 302 13.91 0.80 17.22
C ALA A 302 13.51 -0.67 17.03
N PHE A 303 13.78 -1.20 15.84
CA PHE A 303 13.59 -2.63 15.58
C PHE A 303 14.54 -3.50 16.38
N ASP A 304 15.85 -3.23 16.35
CA ASP A 304 16.83 -4.04 17.05
C ASP A 304 16.52 -4.10 18.55
N GLN A 305 16.09 -2.98 19.13
CA GLN A 305 15.65 -2.92 20.53
C GLN A 305 14.42 -3.80 20.78
N ALA A 306 13.39 -3.72 19.93
CA ALA A 306 12.19 -4.53 20.08
C ALA A 306 12.44 -6.01 19.81
N TRP A 307 13.29 -6.33 18.86
CA TRP A 307 13.74 -7.69 18.55
C TRP A 307 14.41 -8.36 19.73
N ARG A 308 15.38 -7.66 20.34
CA ARG A 308 16.08 -8.16 21.53
C ARG A 308 15.16 -8.36 22.72
N ALA A 309 14.21 -7.43 22.90
CA ALA A 309 13.29 -7.48 24.04
C ALA A 309 12.21 -8.56 23.95
N HIS A 310 11.77 -8.93 22.74
CA HIS A 310 10.52 -9.67 22.57
C HIS A 310 10.59 -10.92 21.69
N VAL A 311 11.64 -11.08 20.89
CA VAL A 311 11.74 -12.17 19.91
C VAL A 311 12.92 -13.10 20.19
N LEU A 312 14.06 -12.57 20.67
CA LEU A 312 15.16 -13.43 21.07
C LEU A 312 14.87 -14.12 22.41
N PRO A 313 15.17 -15.41 22.55
CA PRO A 313 15.23 -16.06 23.85
C PRO A 313 16.20 -15.29 24.76
N THR A 314 15.87 -15.11 26.01
CA THR A 314 16.68 -14.38 27.01
C THR A 314 18.09 -14.91 27.23
N SER A 315 18.45 -16.05 26.59
CA SER A 315 19.74 -16.74 26.71
C SER A 315 20.61 -16.70 25.42
N ALA A 316 20.18 -16.07 24.33
CA ALA A 316 20.97 -16.06 23.09
C ALA A 316 21.89 -14.84 23.02
N PRO A 317 23.20 -15.02 22.70
CA PRO A 317 24.08 -13.89 22.42
C PRO A 317 23.62 -13.15 21.16
N ALA A 318 23.76 -11.81 21.19
CA ALA A 318 23.36 -10.95 20.08
C ALA A 318 24.10 -11.35 18.79
N PRO A 319 23.39 -11.53 17.66
CA PRO A 319 24.06 -11.67 16.37
C PRO A 319 24.85 -10.40 16.04
N ALA A 320 26.09 -10.57 15.58
CA ALA A 320 26.92 -9.46 15.14
C ALA A 320 26.25 -8.77 13.94
N LEU A 321 26.08 -7.47 14.01
CA LEU A 321 25.66 -6.65 12.87
C LEU A 321 26.74 -6.76 11.77
N VAL A 322 26.41 -7.39 10.67
CA VAL A 322 27.24 -7.32 9.46
C VAL A 322 27.15 -5.87 8.94
N LYS A 323 28.28 -5.20 8.91
CA LYS A 323 28.44 -3.82 8.42
C LYS A 323 28.18 -3.70 6.93
#